data_ba8421526a737ef1c05bc711d80100f8
#
_entry.id   ba8421526a737ef1c05bc711d80100f8
#
_cell.length_a   1.000
_cell.length_b   1.000
_cell.length_c   1.000
_cell.angle_alpha   90.00
_cell.angle_beta   90.00
_cell.angle_gamma   90.00
#
_symmetry.space_group_name_H-M   'P 1'
#
loop_
_entity.id
_entity.type
_entity.pdbx_description
1 polymer ?
#
loop_
_entity_poly.entity_id
_entity_poly.type
_entity_poly.pdbx_seq_one_letter_code
_entity_poly.pdbx_strand_id
1 'polypeptide(L)'
;MPSTKVLFLPVAAFALVSCAQQAAMPEGFVRLADVAPSIVQEMRYAGEHNFIGRPITGYDAAECWLTAPAAEALARVQEQAVGLGYSLKVYDCFRPQRAVDDFVAWAQQPDDDTMRAEFYPRLEKDQLFPLGLIAAKSGHSRGSTVDLTLIPLGSGASPTWQGGDPIVDCAAPEGQRFPDTSIDMGTGFDCFDPLAATAVAGLSAPQRANRDLLVSLMMQAGFTNLPEEWWHYTLADEPYPDTFFDAAID
;
A
#
# COMPACT_ATOMS: atom_id res chain seq x y z
N MET A 1 2.82 -71.94 35.97
CA MET A 1 2.00 -70.92 35.27
C MET A 1 2.97 -69.98 34.57
N PRO A 2 3.06 -69.95 33.23
CA PRO A 2 3.98 -69.03 32.53
C PRO A 2 3.36 -67.67 32.38
N SER A 3 4.13 -66.62 32.73
CA SER A 3 3.77 -65.24 32.68
C SER A 3 4.03 -64.70 31.26
N THR A 4 2.96 -64.27 30.55
CA THR A 4 3.04 -63.70 29.21
C THR A 4 3.38 -62.26 29.33
N LYS A 5 4.59 -61.85 28.88
CA LYS A 5 4.99 -60.44 28.75
C LYS A 5 4.38 -59.84 27.45
N VAL A 6 3.48 -58.91 27.60
CA VAL A 6 2.95 -58.11 26.47
C VAL A 6 3.97 -57.04 26.16
N LEU A 7 4.51 -57.04 24.92
CA LEU A 7 5.44 -56.09 24.40
C LEU A 7 4.62 -54.92 23.74
N PHE A 8 4.63 -53.73 24.35
CA PHE A 8 4.07 -52.52 23.73
C PHE A 8 5.11 -51.91 22.80
N LEU A 9 4.83 -51.91 21.51
CA LEU A 9 5.58 -51.09 20.53
C LEU A 9 5.04 -49.64 20.53
N PRO A 10 5.92 -48.64 20.61
CA PRO A 10 5.47 -47.27 20.47
C PRO A 10 5.13 -46.95 18.99
N VAL A 11 3.91 -46.52 18.73
CA VAL A 11 3.52 -45.95 17.44
C VAL A 11 4.07 -44.53 17.36
N ALA A 12 5.08 -44.32 16.53
CA ALA A 12 5.59 -43.02 16.22
C ALA A 12 4.60 -42.31 15.29
N ALA A 13 3.88 -41.31 15.80
CA ALA A 13 3.06 -40.42 14.98
C ALA A 13 3.97 -39.46 14.22
N PHE A 14 4.13 -39.66 12.93
CA PHE A 14 4.72 -38.68 12.03
C PHE A 14 3.72 -37.54 11.81
N ALA A 15 3.94 -36.39 12.43
CA ALA A 15 3.25 -35.16 12.09
C ALA A 15 3.73 -34.69 10.68
N LEU A 16 2.86 -34.81 9.68
CA LEU A 16 3.06 -34.20 8.38
C LEU A 16 2.92 -32.69 8.56
N VAL A 17 4.03 -32.01 8.66
CA VAL A 17 4.06 -30.54 8.50
C VAL A 17 3.77 -30.26 7.03
N SER A 18 2.53 -29.92 6.72
CA SER A 18 2.15 -29.36 5.41
C SER A 18 2.76 -27.97 5.33
N CYS A 19 3.92 -27.83 4.67
CA CYS A 19 4.34 -26.53 4.17
C CYS A 19 3.32 -26.13 3.11
N ALA A 20 2.41 -25.21 3.44
CA ALA A 20 1.62 -24.52 2.43
C ALA A 20 2.63 -23.81 1.51
N GLN A 21 2.75 -24.28 0.27
CA GLN A 21 3.61 -23.68 -0.73
C GLN A 21 3.02 -22.31 -1.05
N GLN A 22 3.73 -21.24 -0.71
CA GLN A 22 3.35 -19.89 -1.08
C GLN A 22 3.19 -19.83 -2.60
N ALA A 23 2.07 -19.27 -3.07
CA ALA A 23 1.84 -19.13 -4.49
C ALA A 23 2.90 -18.16 -5.05
N ALA A 24 3.62 -18.57 -6.09
CA ALA A 24 4.55 -17.71 -6.78
C ALA A 24 3.83 -16.49 -7.36
N MET A 25 4.56 -15.38 -7.52
CA MET A 25 4.02 -14.17 -8.16
C MET A 25 3.45 -14.53 -9.55
N PRO A 26 2.27 -14.02 -9.93
CA PRO A 26 1.61 -14.38 -11.18
C PRO A 26 2.48 -14.01 -12.41
N GLU A 27 2.31 -14.77 -13.49
CA GLU A 27 2.97 -14.47 -14.76
C GLU A 27 2.62 -13.04 -15.23
N GLY A 28 3.59 -12.32 -15.77
CA GLY A 28 3.42 -10.93 -16.23
C GLY A 28 3.60 -9.88 -15.14
N PHE A 29 3.85 -10.28 -13.90
CA PHE A 29 4.27 -9.36 -12.84
C PHE A 29 5.79 -9.21 -12.81
N VAL A 30 6.25 -8.01 -12.50
CA VAL A 30 7.66 -7.65 -12.40
C VAL A 30 7.92 -6.83 -11.14
N ARG A 31 9.14 -6.89 -10.62
CA ARG A 31 9.58 -5.97 -9.56
C ARG A 31 9.81 -4.59 -10.16
N LEU A 32 9.24 -3.55 -9.54
CA LEU A 32 9.49 -2.18 -9.98
C LEU A 32 10.97 -1.81 -9.91
N ALA A 33 11.70 -2.35 -8.93
CA ALA A 33 13.16 -2.14 -8.79
C ALA A 33 13.96 -2.62 -10.01
N ASP A 34 13.49 -3.64 -10.74
CA ASP A 34 14.17 -4.16 -11.94
C ASP A 34 13.87 -3.30 -13.19
N VAL A 35 12.72 -2.61 -13.21
CA VAL A 35 12.27 -1.79 -14.36
C VAL A 35 12.63 -0.32 -14.19
N ALA A 36 12.43 0.23 -12.99
CA ALA A 36 12.64 1.64 -12.65
C ALA A 36 13.35 1.79 -11.29
N PRO A 37 14.62 1.42 -11.15
CA PRO A 37 15.35 1.36 -9.88
C PRO A 37 15.53 2.73 -9.20
N SER A 38 15.30 3.84 -9.91
CA SER A 38 15.38 5.19 -9.35
C SER A 38 14.11 5.64 -8.63
N ILE A 39 13.00 4.90 -8.74
CA ILE A 39 11.78 5.16 -7.99
C ILE A 39 12.00 4.73 -6.53
N VAL A 40 11.75 5.63 -5.59
CA VAL A 40 11.85 5.31 -4.16
C VAL A 40 10.68 4.42 -3.76
N GLN A 41 10.96 3.32 -3.07
CA GLN A 41 9.94 2.41 -2.55
C GLN A 41 9.86 2.54 -1.03
N GLU A 42 8.69 2.88 -0.52
CA GLU A 42 8.36 2.99 0.90
C GLU A 42 7.08 2.22 1.16
N MET A 43 7.18 0.88 1.08
CA MET A 43 6.02 -0.02 1.13
C MET A 43 5.42 -0.03 2.54
N ARG A 44 4.41 0.83 2.77
CA ARG A 44 3.83 1.12 4.08
C ARG A 44 3.23 -0.11 4.75
N TYR A 45 2.65 -1.01 3.99
CA TYR A 45 1.99 -2.20 4.53
C TYR A 45 2.94 -3.34 4.92
N ALA A 46 4.20 -3.26 4.50
CA ALA A 46 5.25 -4.16 5.00
C ALA A 46 5.79 -3.75 6.39
N GLY A 47 5.45 -2.56 6.88
CA GLY A 47 5.87 -2.01 8.17
C GLY A 47 4.70 -1.70 9.10
N GLU A 48 5.01 -1.01 10.21
CA GLU A 48 4.03 -0.65 11.23
C GLU A 48 3.35 0.70 10.96
N HIS A 49 3.92 1.56 10.10
CA HIS A 49 3.39 2.90 9.83
C HIS A 49 2.32 2.87 8.74
N ASN A 50 1.17 2.34 9.07
CA ASN A 50 -0.05 2.27 8.26
C ASN A 50 -1.27 2.44 9.17
N PHE A 51 -2.47 2.53 8.61
CA PHE A 51 -3.69 2.81 9.36
C PHE A 51 -4.10 1.70 10.37
N ILE A 52 -3.46 0.52 10.31
CA ILE A 52 -3.66 -0.59 11.26
C ILE A 52 -2.63 -0.55 12.39
N GLY A 53 -1.37 -0.14 12.11
CA GLY A 53 -0.30 -0.08 13.11
C GLY A 53 0.54 -1.35 13.23
N ARG A 54 0.51 -2.22 12.23
CA ARG A 54 1.33 -3.44 12.14
C ARG A 54 1.56 -3.85 10.68
N PRO A 55 2.54 -4.71 10.40
CA PRO A 55 2.68 -5.32 9.08
C PRO A 55 1.40 -6.06 8.67
N ILE A 56 1.04 -5.95 7.39
CA ILE A 56 -0.18 -6.52 6.83
C ILE A 56 0.09 -7.90 6.26
N THR A 57 -0.85 -8.81 6.46
CA THR A 57 -0.74 -10.20 5.99
C THR A 57 -0.47 -10.26 4.48
N GLY A 58 0.62 -10.94 4.08
CA GLY A 58 1.01 -11.09 2.69
C GLY A 58 2.05 -10.08 2.20
N TYR A 59 2.49 -9.13 3.05
CA TYR A 59 3.65 -8.27 2.82
C TYR A 59 4.85 -8.80 3.61
N ASP A 60 5.44 -9.90 3.14
CA ASP A 60 6.60 -10.53 3.80
C ASP A 60 7.90 -9.81 3.40
N ALA A 61 7.88 -9.01 2.32
CA ALA A 61 8.95 -8.10 1.90
C ALA A 61 8.41 -6.71 1.56
N ALA A 62 9.27 -5.70 1.69
CA ALA A 62 8.96 -4.31 1.33
C ALA A 62 9.28 -4.06 -0.15
N GLU A 63 8.64 -4.80 -1.05
CA GLU A 63 8.87 -4.75 -2.50
C GLU A 63 7.61 -4.35 -3.27
N CYS A 64 7.79 -3.51 -4.28
CA CYS A 64 6.75 -3.15 -5.22
C CYS A 64 6.73 -4.12 -6.40
N TRP A 65 5.65 -4.89 -6.51
CA TRP A 65 5.34 -5.72 -7.67
C TRP A 65 4.19 -5.11 -8.45
N LEU A 66 4.30 -5.09 -9.78
CA LEU A 66 3.27 -4.59 -10.70
C LEU A 66 3.20 -5.48 -11.93
N THR A 67 2.11 -5.39 -12.68
CA THR A 67 2.10 -5.91 -14.04
C THR A 67 3.16 -5.19 -14.88
N ALA A 68 3.81 -5.88 -15.80
CA ALA A 68 4.87 -5.29 -16.63
C ALA A 68 4.42 -4.00 -17.33
N PRO A 69 3.20 -3.91 -17.94
CA PRO A 69 2.72 -2.66 -18.53
C PRO A 69 2.62 -1.49 -17.53
N ALA A 70 2.18 -1.76 -16.28
CA ALA A 70 2.09 -0.72 -15.25
C ALA A 70 3.48 -0.24 -14.80
N ALA A 71 4.42 -1.15 -14.58
CA ALA A 71 5.80 -0.82 -14.24
C ALA A 71 6.50 0.00 -15.34
N GLU A 72 6.34 -0.38 -16.60
CA GLU A 72 6.86 0.36 -17.75
C GLU A 72 6.22 1.75 -17.90
N ALA A 73 4.93 1.87 -17.62
CA ALA A 73 4.25 3.16 -17.60
C ALA A 73 4.79 4.06 -16.49
N LEU A 74 5.03 3.53 -15.28
CA LEU A 74 5.66 4.28 -14.18
C LEU A 74 7.09 4.70 -14.50
N ALA A 75 7.87 3.87 -15.20
CA ALA A 75 9.21 4.25 -15.63
C ALA A 75 9.17 5.52 -16.51
N ARG A 76 8.19 5.62 -17.41
CA ARG A 76 8.00 6.84 -18.24
C ARG A 76 7.58 8.06 -17.40
N VAL A 77 6.74 7.87 -16.37
CA VAL A 77 6.40 8.94 -15.41
C VAL A 77 7.63 9.41 -14.67
N GLN A 78 8.46 8.48 -14.19
CA GLN A 78 9.72 8.79 -13.49
C GLN A 78 10.67 9.64 -14.35
N GLU A 79 10.84 9.28 -15.63
CA GLU A 79 11.67 10.07 -16.55
C GLU A 79 11.17 11.51 -16.68
N GLN A 80 9.86 11.71 -16.80
CA GLN A 80 9.25 13.03 -16.88
C GLN A 80 9.39 13.81 -15.56
N ALA A 81 9.14 13.15 -14.41
CA ALA A 81 9.28 13.74 -13.09
C ALA A 81 10.72 14.23 -12.84
N VAL A 82 11.72 13.42 -13.20
CA VAL A 82 13.16 13.76 -13.09
C VAL A 82 13.47 14.99 -13.93
N GLY A 83 12.93 15.11 -15.15
CA GLY A 83 13.08 16.30 -16.00
C GLY A 83 12.51 17.58 -15.38
N LEU A 84 11.60 17.47 -14.42
CA LEU A 84 10.97 18.56 -13.68
C LEU A 84 11.60 18.81 -12.29
N GLY A 85 12.63 18.03 -11.90
CA GLY A 85 13.30 18.16 -10.61
C GLY A 85 12.65 17.35 -9.48
N TYR A 86 11.82 16.35 -9.82
CA TYR A 86 11.16 15.45 -8.86
C TYR A 86 11.56 14.01 -9.10
N SER A 87 11.22 13.15 -8.15
CA SER A 87 11.24 11.69 -8.27
C SER A 87 9.91 11.15 -7.78
N LEU A 88 9.51 9.97 -8.27
CA LEU A 88 8.40 9.23 -7.70
C LEU A 88 8.84 8.54 -6.40
N LYS A 89 7.89 8.42 -5.48
CA LYS A 89 7.93 7.50 -4.33
C LYS A 89 6.63 6.72 -4.27
N VAL A 90 6.72 5.38 -4.22
CA VAL A 90 5.56 4.48 -4.11
C VAL A 90 5.35 4.05 -2.67
N TYR A 91 4.09 3.98 -2.24
CA TYR A 91 3.64 3.55 -0.92
C TYR A 91 3.02 2.17 -0.94
N ASP A 92 2.30 1.83 -2.03
CA ASP A 92 1.69 0.54 -2.27
C ASP A 92 1.60 0.25 -3.77
N CYS A 93 1.72 -1.05 -4.12
CA CYS A 93 1.67 -1.55 -5.48
C CYS A 93 0.70 -2.73 -5.57
N PHE A 94 1.12 -3.90 -6.01
CA PHE A 94 0.32 -5.11 -5.88
C PHE A 94 0.03 -5.38 -4.39
N ARG A 95 -1.25 -5.53 -4.06
CA ARG A 95 -1.75 -5.88 -2.73
C ARG A 95 -2.43 -7.25 -2.81
N PRO A 96 -1.90 -8.30 -2.19
CA PRO A 96 -2.54 -9.61 -2.19
C PRO A 96 -3.97 -9.56 -1.66
N GLN A 97 -4.86 -10.40 -2.17
CA GLN A 97 -6.25 -10.44 -1.66
C GLN A 97 -6.30 -10.71 -0.15
N ARG A 98 -5.37 -11.53 0.39
CA ARG A 98 -5.26 -11.78 1.84
C ARG A 98 -4.96 -10.52 2.66
N ALA A 99 -4.27 -9.52 2.08
CA ALA A 99 -4.05 -8.23 2.72
C ALA A 99 -5.35 -7.42 2.79
N VAL A 100 -6.15 -7.46 1.73
CA VAL A 100 -7.49 -6.86 1.71
C VAL A 100 -8.40 -7.54 2.73
N ASP A 101 -8.35 -8.87 2.83
CA ASP A 101 -9.11 -9.64 3.82
C ASP A 101 -8.67 -9.30 5.27
N ASP A 102 -7.37 -9.00 5.48
CA ASP A 102 -6.84 -8.53 6.76
C ASP A 102 -7.38 -7.14 7.12
N PHE A 103 -7.48 -6.20 6.16
CA PHE A 103 -8.14 -4.89 6.37
C PHE A 103 -9.61 -5.06 6.78
N VAL A 104 -10.34 -5.95 6.11
CA VAL A 104 -11.73 -6.27 6.41
C VAL A 104 -11.87 -6.83 7.83
N ALA A 105 -10.99 -7.77 8.21
CA ALA A 105 -11.00 -8.37 9.54
C ALA A 105 -10.66 -7.33 10.63
N TRP A 106 -9.68 -6.46 10.39
CA TRP A 106 -9.32 -5.37 11.29
C TRP A 106 -10.47 -4.36 11.47
N ALA A 107 -11.16 -3.99 10.40
CA ALA A 107 -12.28 -3.04 10.47
C ALA A 107 -13.44 -3.54 11.34
N GLN A 108 -13.54 -4.86 11.54
CA GLN A 108 -14.53 -5.50 12.41
C GLN A 108 -14.10 -5.54 13.89
N GLN A 109 -12.90 -5.06 14.24
CA GLN A 109 -12.35 -5.05 15.61
C GLN A 109 -12.45 -3.63 16.18
N PRO A 110 -13.52 -3.26 16.90
CA PRO A 110 -13.78 -1.87 17.32
C PRO A 110 -12.70 -1.33 18.28
N ASP A 111 -12.07 -2.20 19.05
CA ASP A 111 -11.10 -1.82 20.09
C ASP A 111 -9.65 -1.65 19.55
N ASP A 112 -9.40 -1.96 18.27
CA ASP A 112 -8.09 -1.78 17.64
C ASP A 112 -8.06 -0.46 16.86
N ASP A 113 -7.86 0.64 17.56
CA ASP A 113 -7.86 2.01 17.03
C ASP A 113 -6.52 2.74 17.23
N THR A 114 -5.43 1.98 17.40
CA THR A 114 -4.08 2.48 17.72
C THR A 114 -3.65 3.64 16.82
N MET A 115 -3.89 3.53 15.51
CA MET A 115 -3.47 4.54 14.52
C MET A 115 -4.57 5.53 14.13
N ARG A 116 -5.70 5.53 14.84
CA ARG A 116 -6.84 6.39 14.57
C ARG A 116 -6.47 7.87 14.55
N ALA A 117 -5.68 8.31 15.53
CA ALA A 117 -5.34 9.72 15.67
C ALA A 117 -4.55 10.30 14.49
N GLU A 118 -3.89 9.45 13.69
CA GLU A 118 -3.23 9.85 12.46
C GLU A 118 -4.13 9.66 11.24
N PHE A 119 -4.57 8.45 10.98
CA PHE A 119 -5.15 8.09 9.68
C PHE A 119 -6.64 8.37 9.54
N TYR A 120 -7.42 8.30 10.64
CA TYR A 120 -8.88 8.47 10.60
C TYR A 120 -9.46 9.17 11.83
N PRO A 121 -8.87 10.33 12.26
CA PRO A 121 -9.23 10.98 13.53
C PRO A 121 -10.69 11.48 13.57
N ARG A 122 -11.33 11.64 12.43
CA ARG A 122 -12.71 12.17 12.28
C ARG A 122 -13.74 11.10 11.95
N LEU A 123 -13.33 9.83 11.84
CA LEU A 123 -14.19 8.72 11.46
C LEU A 123 -14.20 7.63 12.53
N GLU A 124 -15.31 6.89 12.56
CA GLU A 124 -15.40 5.62 13.27
C GLU A 124 -15.17 4.47 12.26
N LYS A 125 -14.65 3.32 12.73
CA LYS A 125 -14.34 2.18 11.86
C LYS A 125 -15.53 1.65 11.07
N ASP A 126 -16.74 1.69 11.65
CA ASP A 126 -17.98 1.26 10.99
C ASP A 126 -18.38 2.14 9.80
N GLN A 127 -17.80 3.33 9.69
CA GLN A 127 -18.00 4.24 8.55
C GLN A 127 -17.08 3.94 7.36
N LEU A 128 -15.97 3.23 7.57
CA LEU A 128 -14.93 3.05 6.55
C LEU A 128 -15.43 2.28 5.31
N PHE A 129 -16.24 1.23 5.51
CA PHE A 129 -16.89 0.50 4.42
C PHE A 129 -17.99 1.30 3.70
N PRO A 130 -18.96 1.90 4.41
CA PRO A 130 -19.99 2.71 3.76
C PRO A 130 -19.44 3.88 2.95
N LEU A 131 -18.30 4.44 3.36
CA LEU A 131 -17.63 5.53 2.65
C LEU A 131 -16.72 5.06 1.52
N GLY A 132 -16.55 3.74 1.34
CA GLY A 132 -15.68 3.17 0.29
C GLY A 132 -14.18 3.28 0.55
N LEU A 133 -13.77 3.68 1.77
CA LEU A 133 -12.36 3.80 2.16
C LEU A 133 -11.69 2.43 2.36
N ILE A 134 -12.47 1.41 2.69
CA ILE A 134 -12.09 0.00 2.71
C ILE A 134 -13.13 -0.79 1.91
N ALA A 135 -12.67 -1.73 1.10
CA ALA A 135 -13.54 -2.60 0.30
C ALA A 135 -13.07 -4.05 0.36
N ALA A 136 -13.98 -5.01 0.12
CA ALA A 136 -13.66 -6.44 0.09
C ALA A 136 -12.87 -6.88 -1.17
N LYS A 137 -12.74 -5.98 -2.14
CA LYS A 137 -11.95 -6.13 -3.36
C LYS A 137 -11.20 -4.83 -3.64
N SER A 138 -9.94 -4.93 -4.06
CA SER A 138 -9.09 -3.76 -4.32
C SER A 138 -8.52 -3.79 -5.74
N GLY A 139 -8.43 -2.63 -6.37
CA GLY A 139 -7.69 -2.45 -7.62
C GLY A 139 -6.26 -2.95 -7.56
N HIS A 140 -5.60 -2.75 -6.41
CA HIS A 140 -4.24 -3.21 -6.17
C HIS A 140 -4.06 -4.72 -6.33
N SER A 141 -5.07 -5.53 -5.97
CA SER A 141 -5.00 -6.98 -6.13
C SER A 141 -5.00 -7.45 -7.59
N ARG A 142 -5.23 -6.54 -8.56
CA ARG A 142 -5.12 -6.80 -9.99
C ARG A 142 -3.72 -6.52 -10.55
N GLY A 143 -2.86 -5.87 -9.75
CA GLY A 143 -1.45 -5.63 -10.04
C GLY A 143 -1.14 -4.43 -10.95
N SER A 144 -2.14 -3.60 -11.28
CA SER A 144 -1.94 -2.41 -12.13
C SER A 144 -2.38 -1.11 -11.45
N THR A 145 -2.56 -1.16 -10.13
CA THR A 145 -2.86 -0.02 -9.29
C THR A 145 -1.65 0.30 -8.41
N VAL A 146 -1.39 1.58 -8.19
CA VAL A 146 -0.27 2.09 -7.40
C VAL A 146 -0.68 3.29 -6.58
N ASP A 147 -0.22 3.36 -5.34
CA ASP A 147 -0.28 4.53 -4.48
C ASP A 147 1.09 5.20 -4.44
N LEU A 148 1.15 6.49 -4.79
CA LEU A 148 2.42 7.18 -4.95
C LEU A 148 2.33 8.69 -4.71
N THR A 149 3.51 9.29 -4.63
CA THR A 149 3.70 10.74 -4.54
C THR A 149 4.89 11.21 -5.37
N LEU A 150 5.08 12.52 -5.39
CA LEU A 150 6.30 13.19 -5.84
C LEU A 150 7.14 13.61 -4.63
N ILE A 151 8.44 13.41 -4.74
CA ILE A 151 9.44 13.92 -3.79
C ILE A 151 10.45 14.80 -4.55
N PRO A 152 11.10 15.78 -3.91
CA PRO A 152 12.19 16.53 -4.55
C PRO A 152 13.29 15.59 -5.03
N LEU A 153 13.85 15.83 -6.21
CA LEU A 153 14.92 15.01 -6.76
C LEU A 153 16.14 14.99 -5.81
N GLY A 154 16.62 13.79 -5.51
CA GLY A 154 17.71 13.58 -4.56
C GLY A 154 17.26 13.38 -3.10
N SER A 155 15.96 13.51 -2.80
CA SER A 155 15.41 13.06 -1.52
C SER A 155 15.46 11.53 -1.43
N GLY A 156 15.74 11.04 -0.23
CA GLY A 156 15.69 9.60 0.09
C GLY A 156 14.32 9.14 0.59
N ALA A 157 14.30 7.92 1.12
CA ALA A 157 13.16 7.41 1.88
C ALA A 157 12.88 8.29 3.12
N SER A 158 11.66 8.22 3.62
CA SER A 158 11.26 8.86 4.87
C SER A 158 12.05 8.32 6.06
N PRO A 159 12.10 9.03 7.19
CA PRO A 159 12.50 8.44 8.44
C PRO A 159 11.68 7.18 8.74
N THR A 160 12.32 6.16 9.27
CA THR A 160 11.60 4.95 9.70
C THR A 160 10.77 5.29 10.94
N TRP A 161 9.44 5.17 10.83
CA TRP A 161 8.55 5.28 11.97
C TRP A 161 8.78 4.10 12.93
N GLN A 162 8.75 4.36 14.22
CA GLN A 162 8.91 3.35 15.26
C GLN A 162 7.77 3.45 16.27
N GLY A 163 7.38 2.32 16.83
CA GLY A 163 6.39 2.30 17.90
C GLY A 163 6.78 3.25 19.05
N GLY A 164 5.90 4.22 19.33
CA GLY A 164 6.16 5.30 20.31
C GLY A 164 6.50 6.65 19.69
N ASP A 165 6.73 6.73 18.37
CA ASP A 165 6.80 8.02 17.67
C ASP A 165 5.45 8.75 17.76
N PRO A 166 5.44 10.08 17.69
CA PRO A 166 4.21 10.84 17.73
C PRO A 166 3.24 10.44 16.60
N ILE A 167 1.99 10.17 16.99
CA ILE A 167 0.88 9.94 16.05
C ILE A 167 0.20 11.30 15.84
N VAL A 168 0.34 11.88 14.64
CA VAL A 168 -0.16 13.22 14.32
C VAL A 168 -1.14 13.12 13.16
N ASP A 169 -2.27 13.81 13.27
CA ASP A 169 -3.31 13.88 12.26
C ASP A 169 -2.75 14.09 10.85
N CYS A 170 -3.05 13.17 9.94
CA CYS A 170 -2.62 13.17 8.54
C CYS A 170 -3.09 14.41 7.75
N ALA A 171 -4.11 15.11 8.23
CA ALA A 171 -4.58 16.38 7.67
C ALA A 171 -4.00 17.61 8.38
N ALA A 172 -3.12 17.44 9.38
CA ALA A 172 -2.41 18.56 10.00
C ALA A 172 -1.55 19.29 8.96
N PRO A 173 -1.16 20.57 9.20
CA PRO A 173 -0.23 21.28 8.33
C PRO A 173 1.06 20.54 8.08
N GLU A 174 1.65 20.71 6.88
CA GLU A 174 3.01 20.22 6.59
C GLU A 174 3.98 20.67 7.69
N GLY A 175 4.95 19.84 8.03
CA GLY A 175 5.90 20.09 9.12
C GLY A 175 5.37 19.75 10.53
N GLN A 176 4.07 19.46 10.67
CA GLN A 176 3.49 18.86 11.88
C GLN A 176 3.16 17.37 11.67
N ARG A 177 2.85 16.98 10.45
CA ARG A 177 2.60 15.59 10.05
C ARG A 177 3.88 14.76 10.08
N PHE A 178 3.74 13.44 9.95
CA PHE A 178 4.87 12.56 9.69
C PHE A 178 5.69 13.05 8.48
N PRO A 179 7.03 13.20 8.62
CA PRO A 179 7.88 13.79 7.58
C PRO A 179 8.21 12.75 6.50
N ASP A 180 7.26 12.42 5.67
CA ASP A 180 7.37 11.37 4.66
C ASP A 180 8.11 11.77 3.37
N THR A 181 8.78 12.92 3.35
CA THR A 181 9.51 13.49 2.22
C THR A 181 8.66 13.84 0.97
N SER A 182 7.36 13.58 0.99
CA SER A 182 6.43 14.01 -0.06
C SER A 182 6.43 15.53 -0.21
N ILE A 183 6.28 16.06 -1.43
CA ILE A 183 5.87 17.46 -1.57
C ILE A 183 4.48 17.63 -0.95
N ASP A 184 4.17 18.83 -0.46
CA ASP A 184 2.90 19.05 0.27
C ASP A 184 1.67 18.83 -0.62
N MET A 185 1.01 17.70 -0.42
CA MET A 185 -0.25 17.31 -1.07
C MET A 185 -1.49 17.76 -0.27
N GLY A 186 -1.32 18.42 0.89
CA GLY A 186 -2.40 18.84 1.77
C GLY A 186 -2.78 17.82 2.83
N THR A 187 -2.57 16.52 2.59
CA THR A 187 -2.67 15.43 3.58
C THR A 187 -1.48 14.49 3.44
N GLY A 188 -1.24 13.65 4.44
CA GLY A 188 -0.42 12.46 4.32
C GLY A 188 -1.07 11.39 3.42
N PHE A 189 -0.32 10.34 3.13
CA PHE A 189 -0.80 9.12 2.49
C PHE A 189 -1.79 8.38 3.41
N ASP A 190 -2.77 7.66 2.84
CA ASP A 190 -3.80 6.90 3.58
C ASP A 190 -4.62 7.75 4.58
N CYS A 191 -4.71 9.04 4.38
CA CYS A 191 -5.52 9.92 5.20
C CYS A 191 -7.01 9.72 4.89
N PHE A 192 -7.74 9.02 5.74
CA PHE A 192 -9.19 8.83 5.60
C PHE A 192 -9.94 10.10 6.01
N ASP A 193 -9.88 11.07 5.12
CA ASP A 193 -10.44 12.41 5.29
C ASP A 193 -10.91 12.97 3.95
N PRO A 194 -12.02 13.70 3.91
CA PRO A 194 -12.45 14.38 2.68
C PRO A 194 -11.39 15.27 2.03
N LEU A 195 -10.42 15.77 2.80
CA LEU A 195 -9.28 16.53 2.28
C LEU A 195 -8.35 15.70 1.39
N ALA A 196 -8.41 14.37 1.45
CA ALA A 196 -7.64 13.47 0.57
C ALA A 196 -8.15 13.47 -0.88
N ALA A 197 -9.42 13.86 -1.11
CA ALA A 197 -10.00 13.91 -2.46
C ALA A 197 -9.19 14.86 -3.36
N THR A 198 -8.80 14.35 -4.53
CA THR A 198 -7.84 15.00 -5.45
C THR A 198 -8.19 16.44 -5.79
N ALA A 199 -9.48 16.72 -6.05
CA ALA A 199 -9.98 18.03 -6.44
C ALA A 199 -10.73 18.77 -5.32
N VAL A 200 -10.49 18.39 -4.05
CA VAL A 200 -11.18 19.01 -2.91
C VAL A 200 -11.00 20.54 -2.86
N ALA A 201 -12.02 21.24 -2.39
CA ALA A 201 -11.94 22.66 -2.09
C ALA A 201 -11.10 22.91 -0.82
N GLY A 202 -10.49 24.11 -0.71
CA GLY A 202 -9.75 24.51 0.49
C GLY A 202 -8.26 24.22 0.48
N LEU A 203 -7.73 23.52 -0.52
CA LEU A 203 -6.29 23.39 -0.72
C LEU A 203 -5.65 24.75 -0.98
N SER A 204 -4.46 24.96 -0.45
CA SER A 204 -3.60 26.10 -0.84
C SER A 204 -3.22 26.00 -2.32
N ALA A 205 -2.82 27.12 -2.93
CA ALA A 205 -2.38 27.11 -4.32
C ALA A 205 -1.19 26.16 -4.59
N PRO A 206 -0.15 26.06 -3.72
CA PRO A 206 0.91 25.08 -3.88
C PRO A 206 0.40 23.62 -3.80
N GLN A 207 -0.46 23.28 -2.83
CA GLN A 207 -1.02 21.92 -2.70
C GLN A 207 -1.83 21.52 -3.93
N ARG A 208 -2.65 22.46 -4.45
CA ARG A 208 -3.39 22.24 -5.71
C ARG A 208 -2.43 21.98 -6.87
N ALA A 209 -1.41 22.82 -7.04
CA ALA A 209 -0.44 22.69 -8.12
C ALA A 209 0.32 21.34 -8.04
N ASN A 210 0.66 20.88 -6.82
CA ASN A 210 1.34 19.60 -6.60
C ASN A 210 0.46 18.41 -7.02
N ARG A 211 -0.83 18.41 -6.64
CA ARG A 211 -1.79 17.37 -7.06
C ARG A 211 -2.03 17.41 -8.57
N ASP A 212 -2.23 18.58 -9.14
CA ASP A 212 -2.45 18.75 -10.58
C ASP A 212 -1.23 18.27 -11.39
N LEU A 213 0.00 18.48 -10.89
CA LEU A 213 1.22 17.96 -11.50
C LEU A 213 1.24 16.43 -11.48
N LEU A 214 0.99 15.79 -10.32
CA LEU A 214 0.96 14.33 -10.21
C LEU A 214 -0.11 13.73 -11.14
N VAL A 215 -1.33 14.27 -11.11
CA VAL A 215 -2.42 13.84 -12.00
C VAL A 215 -2.02 13.95 -13.47
N SER A 216 -1.41 15.09 -13.86
CA SER A 216 -0.98 15.32 -15.25
C SER A 216 0.04 14.28 -15.71
N LEU A 217 1.07 14.02 -14.89
CA LEU A 217 2.11 13.03 -15.19
C LEU A 217 1.54 11.63 -15.33
N MET A 218 0.71 11.20 -14.39
CA MET A 218 0.11 9.88 -14.37
C MET A 218 -0.87 9.67 -15.54
N MET A 219 -1.74 10.64 -15.82
CA MET A 219 -2.68 10.56 -16.95
C MET A 219 -1.97 10.49 -18.30
N GLN A 220 -0.86 11.21 -18.50
CA GLN A 220 -0.08 11.14 -19.73
C GLN A 220 0.54 9.75 -19.96
N ALA A 221 0.76 8.98 -18.90
CA ALA A 221 1.27 7.61 -18.98
C ALA A 221 0.16 6.55 -19.08
N GLY A 222 -1.12 6.96 -19.07
CA GLY A 222 -2.28 6.07 -19.20
C GLY A 222 -2.91 5.62 -17.89
N PHE A 223 -2.56 6.24 -16.77
CA PHE A 223 -3.21 5.97 -15.49
C PHE A 223 -4.45 6.84 -15.28
N THR A 224 -5.41 6.31 -14.54
CA THR A 224 -6.61 7.03 -14.07
C THR A 224 -6.54 7.19 -12.56
N ASN A 225 -6.78 8.40 -12.07
CA ASN A 225 -6.83 8.69 -10.63
C ASN A 225 -8.17 8.25 -10.03
N LEU A 226 -8.15 7.77 -8.79
CA LEU A 226 -9.33 7.65 -7.93
C LEU A 226 -9.63 9.03 -7.34
N PRO A 227 -10.79 9.66 -7.62
CA PRO A 227 -11.05 11.04 -7.22
C PRO A 227 -11.02 11.28 -5.71
N GLU A 228 -11.32 10.28 -4.90
CA GLU A 228 -11.35 10.31 -3.44
C GLU A 228 -9.95 10.32 -2.81
N GLU A 229 -8.90 9.91 -3.57
CA GLU A 229 -7.54 9.68 -3.08
C GLU A 229 -6.51 10.26 -4.04
N TRP A 230 -5.80 11.32 -3.62
CA TRP A 230 -4.83 12.01 -4.49
C TRP A 230 -3.64 11.12 -4.88
N TRP A 231 -3.33 10.07 -4.12
CA TRP A 231 -2.20 9.16 -4.33
C TRP A 231 -2.53 7.96 -5.23
N HIS A 232 -3.81 7.61 -5.42
CA HIS A 232 -4.26 6.33 -5.98
C HIS A 232 -4.49 6.40 -7.49
N TYR A 233 -3.82 5.53 -8.24
CA TYR A 233 -3.88 5.48 -9.70
C TYR A 233 -3.92 4.05 -10.21
N THR A 234 -4.79 3.79 -11.19
CA THR A 234 -4.91 2.50 -11.89
C THR A 234 -4.59 2.69 -13.37
N LEU A 235 -3.79 1.80 -13.96
CA LEU A 235 -3.55 1.78 -15.39
C LEU A 235 -4.86 1.48 -16.13
N ALA A 236 -5.27 2.34 -17.08
CA ALA A 236 -6.56 2.22 -17.76
C ALA A 236 -6.67 0.92 -18.58
N ASP A 237 -5.60 0.56 -19.28
CA ASP A 237 -5.51 -0.67 -20.07
C ASP A 237 -4.81 -1.79 -19.26
N GLU A 238 -5.34 -2.09 -18.07
CA GLU A 238 -4.79 -3.14 -17.22
C GLU A 238 -5.02 -4.55 -17.81
N PRO A 239 -4.03 -5.48 -17.74
CA PRO A 239 -4.16 -6.80 -18.36
C PRO A 239 -5.12 -7.73 -17.64
N TYR A 240 -5.44 -7.46 -16.36
CA TYR A 240 -6.25 -8.35 -15.51
C TYR A 240 -7.41 -7.61 -14.82
N PRO A 241 -8.36 -6.98 -15.56
CA PRO A 241 -9.37 -6.09 -14.97
C PRO A 241 -10.33 -6.79 -13.99
N ASP A 242 -10.47 -8.12 -14.11
CA ASP A 242 -11.42 -8.92 -13.34
C ASP A 242 -10.75 -9.97 -12.42
N THR A 243 -9.40 -10.00 -12.34
CA THR A 243 -8.66 -11.03 -11.61
C THR A 243 -8.01 -10.43 -10.36
N PHE A 244 -8.40 -10.92 -9.19
CA PHE A 244 -7.83 -10.53 -7.90
C PHE A 244 -6.87 -11.61 -7.43
N PHE A 245 -5.57 -11.32 -7.48
CA PHE A 245 -4.52 -12.27 -7.15
C PHE A 245 -4.25 -12.30 -5.64
N ASP A 246 -3.71 -13.44 -5.17
CA ASP A 246 -3.37 -13.66 -3.76
C ASP A 246 -2.00 -14.35 -3.61
N ALA A 247 -0.97 -13.82 -4.27
CA ALA A 247 0.42 -14.20 -4.06
C ALA A 247 1.01 -13.36 -2.92
N ALA A 248 1.81 -13.96 -2.02
CA ALA A 248 2.54 -13.18 -1.03
C ALA A 248 3.69 -12.42 -1.69
N ILE A 249 4.02 -11.25 -1.13
CA ILE A 249 5.18 -10.43 -1.54
C ILE A 249 6.36 -10.87 -0.69
N ASP A 250 7.33 -11.60 -1.28
CA ASP A 250 8.50 -12.19 -0.63
C ASP A 250 9.82 -11.85 -1.35
#